data_8921a8c7d41b8919f0cd9341d80fa143
#
_entry.id   8921a8c7d41b8919f0cd9341d80fa143
#
_cell.length_a   1.000
_cell.length_b   1.000
_cell.length_c   1.000
_cell.angle_alpha   90.00
_cell.angle_beta   90.00
_cell.angle_gamma   90.00
#
_symmetry.space_group_name_H-M   'P 1'
#
loop_
_entity.id
_entity.type
_entity.pdbx_description
1 polymer ?
#
loop_
_entity_poly.entity_id
_entity_poly.type
_entity_poly.pdbx_seq_one_letter_code
_entity_poly.pdbx_strand_id
1 'polypeptide(L)'
;GEAVRGLIVSGLAHNPLFTLPEGFDWLALPGIAKKNGAYVPRRLSGSLSDTLALRSALLESALVAFSPDLVVVDRHPLGVGRELEAPLRALKRSRPQARVVLGLRDILDEPTVAAREWADLGGASILDGLIDQVWIFGDPSIHDATSTGEVPAALASRAIFTGYLADGRTDVDPHPGPIKRPFVLTTVGGGSDGGRIVEAAAGARMPEGQDHLVVAGPQLDD
;
A
#
# COMPACT_ATOMS: atom_id res chain seq x y z
N GLY A 1 -24.89 9.57 -12.00
CA GLY A 1 -23.44 9.74 -12.14
C GLY A 1 -22.94 8.78 -13.19
N GLU A 2 -21.82 9.09 -13.82
CA GLU A 2 -21.16 8.15 -14.73
C GLU A 2 -20.72 6.90 -13.96
N ALA A 3 -20.90 5.72 -14.57
CA ALA A 3 -20.46 4.47 -13.97
C ALA A 3 -18.93 4.42 -13.96
N VAL A 4 -18.34 4.27 -12.78
CA VAL A 4 -16.88 4.10 -12.63
C VAL A 4 -16.54 2.63 -12.82
N ARG A 5 -15.54 2.35 -13.67
CA ARG A 5 -14.92 1.01 -13.76
C ARG A 5 -13.58 1.05 -13.05
N GLY A 6 -13.35 0.08 -12.17
CA GLY A 6 -12.11 -0.03 -11.41
C GLY A 6 -11.46 -1.40 -11.53
N LEU A 7 -10.14 -1.44 -11.59
CA LEU A 7 -9.35 -2.66 -11.49
C LEU A 7 -8.35 -2.52 -10.35
N ILE A 8 -8.55 -3.30 -9.30
CA ILE A 8 -7.60 -3.37 -8.19
C ILE A 8 -6.55 -4.41 -8.54
N VAL A 9 -5.28 -4.00 -8.53
CA VAL A 9 -4.16 -4.89 -8.83
C VAL A 9 -3.30 -5.07 -7.59
N SER A 10 -3.13 -6.31 -7.16
CA SER A 10 -2.42 -6.59 -5.90
C SER A 10 -1.62 -7.90 -5.97
N GLY A 11 -0.54 -8.00 -5.19
CA GLY A 11 0.17 -9.25 -4.93
C GLY A 11 -0.53 -10.15 -3.90
N LEU A 12 -1.70 -9.74 -3.39
CA LEU A 12 -2.57 -10.52 -2.51
C LEU A 12 -3.80 -10.98 -3.27
N ALA A 13 -4.33 -12.14 -2.90
CA ALA A 13 -5.64 -12.56 -3.38
C ALA A 13 -6.73 -11.65 -2.77
N HIS A 14 -7.82 -11.48 -3.51
CA HIS A 14 -9.00 -10.81 -2.96
C HIS A 14 -9.51 -11.57 -1.72
N ASN A 15 -9.77 -10.83 -0.65
CA ASN A 15 -10.39 -11.39 0.54
C ASN A 15 -11.92 -11.21 0.42
N PRO A 16 -12.71 -12.31 0.43
CA PRO A 16 -14.17 -12.23 0.30
C PRO A 16 -14.87 -11.42 1.40
N LEU A 17 -14.19 -11.16 2.52
CA LEU A 17 -14.73 -10.28 3.58
C LEU A 17 -14.78 -8.79 3.17
N PHE A 18 -14.13 -8.43 2.05
CA PHE A 18 -14.19 -7.08 1.50
C PHE A 18 -14.99 -7.10 0.21
N THR A 19 -16.21 -6.58 0.27
CA THR A 19 -17.04 -6.41 -0.92
C THR A 19 -16.40 -5.37 -1.85
N LEU A 20 -16.21 -5.74 -3.11
CA LEU A 20 -15.79 -4.78 -4.11
C LEU A 20 -16.97 -3.87 -4.48
N PRO A 21 -16.74 -2.57 -4.73
CA PRO A 21 -17.78 -1.70 -5.26
C PRO A 21 -18.26 -2.21 -6.63
N GLU A 22 -19.50 -1.88 -7.00
CA GLU A 22 -20.03 -2.19 -8.33
C GLU A 22 -19.14 -1.58 -9.42
N GLY A 23 -18.86 -2.36 -10.46
CA GLY A 23 -17.97 -1.95 -11.55
C GLY A 23 -16.47 -2.16 -11.26
N PHE A 24 -16.12 -2.74 -10.11
CA PHE A 24 -14.73 -3.07 -9.75
C PHE A 24 -14.45 -4.56 -9.87
N ASP A 25 -13.22 -4.89 -10.25
CA ASP A 25 -12.70 -6.24 -10.27
C ASP A 25 -11.27 -6.29 -9.70
N TRP A 26 -10.75 -7.50 -9.50
CA TRP A 26 -9.47 -7.76 -8.84
C TRP A 26 -8.54 -8.59 -9.72
N LEU A 27 -7.34 -8.08 -9.97
CA LEU A 27 -6.25 -8.80 -10.62
C LEU A 27 -5.18 -9.17 -9.58
N ALA A 28 -5.07 -10.45 -9.27
CA ALA A 28 -4.02 -10.96 -8.41
C ALA A 28 -2.73 -11.21 -9.21
N LEU A 29 -1.66 -10.54 -8.80
CA LEU A 29 -0.31 -10.79 -9.32
C LEU A 29 0.39 -11.89 -8.51
N PRO A 30 1.40 -12.56 -9.08
CA PRO A 30 2.28 -13.42 -8.31
C PRO A 30 2.82 -12.70 -7.07
N GLY A 31 2.60 -13.29 -5.89
CA GLY A 31 2.91 -12.65 -4.63
C GLY A 31 4.42 -12.56 -4.36
N ILE A 32 4.83 -11.47 -3.75
CA ILE A 32 6.16 -11.31 -3.15
C ILE A 32 6.01 -11.06 -1.66
N ALA A 33 7.00 -11.43 -0.88
CA ALA A 33 7.04 -11.23 0.56
C ALA A 33 8.40 -10.66 0.98
N LYS A 34 8.45 -9.95 2.10
CA LYS A 34 9.70 -9.51 2.71
C LYS A 34 10.13 -10.58 3.72
N LYS A 35 11.31 -11.16 3.53
CA LYS A 35 11.90 -12.16 4.43
C LYS A 35 13.33 -11.75 4.78
N ASN A 36 13.62 -11.60 6.07
CA ASN A 36 14.92 -11.13 6.54
C ASN A 36 15.40 -9.83 5.86
N GLY A 37 14.50 -8.88 5.67
CA GLY A 37 14.80 -7.60 5.04
C GLY A 37 14.85 -7.61 3.50
N ALA A 38 14.85 -8.76 2.84
CA ALA A 38 14.90 -8.91 1.40
C ALA A 38 13.54 -9.35 0.82
N TYR A 39 13.23 -8.92 -0.40
CA TYR A 39 12.07 -9.43 -1.12
C TYR A 39 12.35 -10.81 -1.72
N VAL A 40 11.37 -11.70 -1.62
CA VAL A 40 11.40 -13.05 -2.19
C VAL A 40 10.04 -13.38 -2.82
N PRO A 41 9.98 -14.28 -3.82
CA PRO A 41 8.71 -14.82 -4.28
C PRO A 41 7.97 -15.50 -3.14
N ARG A 42 6.65 -15.28 -3.05
CA ARG A 42 5.84 -15.87 -1.97
C ARG A 42 5.55 -17.34 -2.18
N ARG A 43 5.23 -17.75 -3.41
CA ARG A 43 4.80 -19.10 -3.76
C ARG A 43 5.48 -19.66 -5.00
N LEU A 44 5.82 -18.80 -5.97
CA LEU A 44 6.50 -19.25 -7.17
C LEU A 44 7.90 -19.72 -6.83
N SER A 45 8.30 -20.86 -7.39
CA SER A 45 9.69 -21.28 -7.40
C SER A 45 10.46 -20.44 -8.42
N GLY A 46 11.75 -20.20 -8.14
CA GLY A 46 12.62 -19.42 -9.03
C GLY A 46 13.13 -18.13 -8.39
N SER A 47 13.67 -17.26 -9.22
CA SER A 47 14.28 -16.02 -8.75
C SER A 47 13.26 -14.90 -8.54
N LEU A 48 13.60 -13.94 -7.68
CA LEU A 48 12.83 -12.70 -7.56
C LEU A 48 12.78 -11.96 -8.90
N SER A 49 13.89 -11.94 -9.64
CA SER A 49 13.97 -11.28 -10.95
C SER A 49 12.93 -11.83 -11.94
N ASP A 50 12.79 -13.16 -12.03
CA ASP A 50 11.82 -13.78 -12.92
C ASP A 50 10.38 -13.46 -12.49
N THR A 51 10.14 -13.46 -11.20
CA THR A 51 8.83 -13.09 -10.64
C THR A 51 8.49 -11.63 -10.94
N LEU A 52 9.44 -10.71 -10.77
CA LEU A 52 9.23 -9.28 -11.07
C LEU A 52 9.06 -9.04 -12.57
N ALA A 53 9.80 -9.76 -13.43
CA ALA A 53 9.62 -9.68 -14.88
C ALA A 53 8.22 -10.14 -15.30
N LEU A 54 7.72 -11.26 -14.74
CA LEU A 54 6.36 -11.74 -14.98
C LEU A 54 5.32 -10.73 -14.50
N ARG A 55 5.48 -10.17 -13.30
CA ARG A 55 4.58 -9.16 -12.74
C ARG A 55 4.56 -7.91 -13.61
N SER A 56 5.72 -7.44 -14.06
CA SER A 56 5.84 -6.28 -14.95
C SER A 56 5.09 -6.50 -16.26
N ALA A 57 5.24 -7.67 -16.89
CA ALA A 57 4.53 -8.01 -18.13
C ALA A 57 3.00 -8.07 -17.94
N LEU A 58 2.52 -8.64 -16.82
CA LEU A 58 1.10 -8.67 -16.48
C LEU A 58 0.55 -7.27 -16.25
N LEU A 59 1.28 -6.43 -15.54
CA LEU A 59 0.94 -5.02 -15.27
C LEU A 59 0.87 -4.21 -16.57
N GLU A 60 1.84 -4.37 -17.46
CA GLU A 60 1.85 -3.67 -18.75
C GLU A 60 0.63 -4.08 -19.59
N SER A 61 0.37 -5.39 -19.71
CA SER A 61 -0.79 -5.90 -20.44
C SER A 61 -2.09 -5.40 -19.84
N ALA A 62 -2.23 -5.41 -18.52
CA ALA A 62 -3.42 -4.91 -17.84
C ALA A 62 -3.63 -3.41 -18.05
N LEU A 63 -2.60 -2.58 -17.87
CA LEU A 63 -2.69 -1.14 -18.03
C LEU A 63 -3.02 -0.74 -19.46
N VAL A 64 -2.39 -1.38 -20.46
CA VAL A 64 -2.65 -1.05 -21.86
C VAL A 64 -4.05 -1.50 -22.28
N ALA A 65 -4.48 -2.72 -21.90
CA ALA A 65 -5.79 -3.26 -22.29
C ALA A 65 -6.94 -2.60 -21.53
N PHE A 66 -6.80 -2.37 -20.22
CA PHE A 66 -7.81 -1.68 -19.42
C PHE A 66 -7.91 -0.20 -19.77
N SER A 67 -6.78 0.41 -20.20
CA SER A 67 -6.68 1.80 -20.63
C SER A 67 -7.29 2.79 -19.63
N PRO A 68 -6.83 2.84 -18.38
CA PRO A 68 -7.41 3.67 -17.32
C PRO A 68 -7.21 5.17 -17.60
N ASP A 69 -8.16 5.98 -17.13
CA ASP A 69 -8.02 7.45 -17.04
C ASP A 69 -7.14 7.84 -15.85
N LEU A 70 -7.23 7.06 -14.77
CA LEU A 70 -6.51 7.29 -13.53
C LEU A 70 -5.87 5.98 -13.02
N VAL A 71 -4.60 6.06 -12.68
CA VAL A 71 -3.87 5.01 -11.94
C VAL A 71 -3.46 5.57 -10.60
N VAL A 72 -3.77 4.86 -9.51
CA VAL A 72 -3.25 5.18 -8.19
C VAL A 72 -2.24 4.10 -7.81
N VAL A 73 -1.00 4.52 -7.57
CA VAL A 73 0.10 3.64 -7.14
C VAL A 73 0.31 3.82 -5.64
N ASP A 74 0.21 2.73 -4.88
CA ASP A 74 0.38 2.77 -3.43
C ASP A 74 1.87 2.75 -3.05
N ARG A 75 2.29 3.75 -2.30
CA ARG A 75 3.57 3.90 -1.59
C ARG A 75 4.83 3.88 -2.47
N HIS A 76 5.05 2.85 -3.28
CA HIS A 76 6.26 2.66 -4.06
C HIS A 76 6.04 3.03 -5.53
N PRO A 77 6.49 4.21 -5.98
CA PRO A 77 6.08 4.77 -7.29
C PRO A 77 6.46 3.91 -8.49
N LEU A 78 7.54 3.15 -8.40
CA LEU A 78 7.95 2.21 -9.45
C LEU A 78 7.75 0.73 -9.06
N GLY A 79 7.09 0.47 -7.93
CA GLY A 79 6.92 -0.89 -7.42
C GLY A 79 8.21 -1.50 -6.88
N VAL A 80 8.17 -2.78 -6.52
CA VAL A 80 9.35 -3.51 -6.07
C VAL A 80 10.27 -3.80 -7.25
N GLY A 81 11.56 -3.49 -7.09
CA GLY A 81 12.53 -3.70 -8.17
C GLY A 81 12.20 -2.97 -9.46
N ARG A 82 11.44 -1.90 -9.38
CA ARG A 82 11.01 -1.04 -10.51
C ARG A 82 10.07 -1.75 -11.51
N GLU A 83 9.34 -2.76 -11.08
CA GLU A 83 8.42 -3.53 -11.92
C GLU A 83 7.31 -2.70 -12.60
N LEU A 84 6.97 -1.53 -12.04
CA LEU A 84 5.97 -0.62 -12.59
C LEU A 84 6.52 0.37 -13.63
N GLU A 85 7.83 0.53 -13.75
CA GLU A 85 8.38 1.56 -14.64
C GLU A 85 8.00 1.35 -16.10
N ALA A 86 8.29 0.18 -16.65
CA ALA A 86 7.96 -0.14 -18.05
C ALA A 86 6.44 -0.10 -18.31
N PRO A 87 5.58 -0.68 -17.44
CA PRO A 87 4.12 -0.56 -17.55
C PRO A 87 3.60 0.88 -17.57
N LEU A 88 4.08 1.74 -16.67
CA LEU A 88 3.66 3.14 -16.63
C LEU A 88 4.12 3.91 -17.87
N ARG A 89 5.34 3.65 -18.36
CA ARG A 89 5.81 4.24 -19.62
C ARG A 89 4.98 3.76 -20.82
N ALA A 90 4.57 2.49 -20.85
CA ALA A 90 3.69 1.95 -21.89
C ALA A 90 2.32 2.60 -21.84
N LEU A 91 1.73 2.76 -20.65
CA LEU A 91 0.47 3.49 -20.48
C LEU A 91 0.58 4.94 -20.99
N LYS A 92 1.62 5.67 -20.57
CA LYS A 92 1.81 7.07 -21.01
C LYS A 92 2.02 7.21 -22.53
N ARG A 93 2.61 6.20 -23.19
CA ARG A 93 2.71 6.18 -24.66
C ARG A 93 1.37 5.89 -25.34
N SER A 94 0.60 4.94 -24.82
CA SER A 94 -0.68 4.53 -25.43
C SER A 94 -1.83 5.48 -25.08
N ARG A 95 -1.78 6.11 -23.91
CA ARG A 95 -2.78 7.04 -23.38
C ARG A 95 -2.11 8.22 -22.66
N PRO A 96 -1.59 9.21 -23.39
CA PRO A 96 -0.83 10.33 -22.81
C PRO A 96 -1.63 11.17 -21.78
N GLN A 97 -2.95 11.20 -21.88
CA GLN A 97 -3.84 11.92 -20.96
C GLN A 97 -4.12 11.15 -19.66
N ALA A 98 -3.77 9.85 -19.57
CA ALA A 98 -3.93 9.10 -18.33
C ALA A 98 -3.16 9.76 -17.18
N ARG A 99 -3.81 9.90 -16.04
CA ARG A 99 -3.19 10.45 -14.83
C ARG A 99 -2.66 9.32 -13.96
N VAL A 100 -1.44 9.50 -13.49
CA VAL A 100 -0.82 8.58 -12.52
C VAL A 100 -0.56 9.34 -11.23
N VAL A 101 -1.15 8.84 -10.16
CA VAL A 101 -1.07 9.41 -8.82
C VAL A 101 -0.29 8.48 -7.93
N LEU A 102 0.64 9.01 -7.17
CA LEU A 102 1.30 8.29 -6.09
C LEU A 102 0.54 8.54 -4.79
N GLY A 103 -0.03 7.50 -4.20
CA GLY A 103 -0.66 7.54 -2.89
C GLY A 103 0.35 7.29 -1.79
N LEU A 104 0.43 8.20 -0.82
CA LEU A 104 1.34 8.12 0.32
C LEU A 104 0.54 8.19 1.62
N ARG A 105 1.00 7.47 2.63
CA ARG A 105 0.52 7.67 4.02
C ARG A 105 0.97 9.03 4.52
N ASP A 106 0.34 9.53 5.56
CA ASP A 106 0.70 10.77 6.24
C ASP A 106 2.14 10.73 6.80
N ILE A 107 2.51 9.64 7.47
CA ILE A 107 3.87 9.38 7.96
C ILE A 107 4.47 8.23 7.14
N LEU A 108 5.55 8.51 6.41
CA LEU A 108 6.20 7.49 5.58
C LEU A 108 7.17 6.64 6.37
N ASP A 109 8.15 7.31 7.00
CA ASP A 109 9.20 6.75 7.83
C ASP A 109 9.99 7.91 8.45
N GLU A 110 11.04 7.62 9.22
CA GLU A 110 11.97 8.67 9.62
C GLU A 110 12.52 9.40 8.37
N PRO A 111 12.66 10.74 8.40
CA PRO A 111 13.06 11.53 7.21
C PRO A 111 14.36 11.04 6.55
N THR A 112 15.32 10.57 7.35
CA THR A 112 16.58 10.00 6.84
C THR A 112 16.39 8.67 6.10
N VAL A 113 15.44 7.85 6.52
CA VAL A 113 15.09 6.57 5.88
C VAL A 113 14.35 6.86 4.58
N ALA A 114 13.34 7.72 4.62
CA ALA A 114 12.59 8.14 3.44
C ALA A 114 13.53 8.76 2.38
N ALA A 115 14.46 9.63 2.77
CA ALA A 115 15.42 10.23 1.86
C ALA A 115 16.32 9.19 1.17
N ARG A 116 16.73 8.13 1.89
CA ARG A 116 17.49 7.02 1.29
C ARG A 116 16.66 6.24 0.28
N GLU A 117 15.43 5.91 0.61
CA GLU A 117 14.52 5.23 -0.33
C GLU A 117 14.36 6.02 -1.64
N TRP A 118 14.21 7.34 -1.56
CA TRP A 118 14.15 8.19 -2.75
C TRP A 118 15.47 8.23 -3.53
N ALA A 119 16.61 8.23 -2.84
CA ALA A 119 17.93 8.19 -3.46
C ALA A 119 18.17 6.85 -4.17
N ASP A 120 17.83 5.73 -3.52
CA ASP A 120 17.95 4.38 -4.07
C ASP A 120 17.07 4.18 -5.32
N LEU A 121 15.96 4.90 -5.40
CA LEU A 121 15.11 4.93 -6.59
C LEU A 121 15.78 5.63 -7.78
N GLY A 122 16.81 6.42 -7.55
CA GLY A 122 17.46 7.26 -8.57
C GLY A 122 17.08 8.75 -8.46
N GLY A 123 16.48 9.13 -7.34
CA GLY A 123 16.00 10.48 -7.06
C GLY A 123 14.61 10.76 -7.68
N ALA A 124 14.01 11.87 -7.28
CA ALA A 124 12.65 12.21 -7.68
C ALA A 124 12.52 12.50 -9.19
N SER A 125 13.58 12.92 -9.87
CA SER A 125 13.56 13.23 -11.30
C SER A 125 13.22 12.03 -12.20
N ILE A 126 13.44 10.79 -11.72
CA ILE A 126 13.08 9.58 -12.47
C ILE A 126 11.57 9.45 -12.65
N LEU A 127 10.80 10.13 -11.80
CA LEU A 127 9.33 10.12 -11.80
C LEU A 127 8.75 11.20 -12.72
N ASP A 128 9.61 12.06 -13.30
CA ASP A 128 9.14 13.10 -14.22
C ASP A 128 8.53 12.48 -15.47
N GLY A 129 7.34 12.96 -15.82
CA GLY A 129 6.55 12.40 -16.91
C GLY A 129 5.87 11.04 -16.60
N LEU A 130 6.11 10.45 -15.41
CA LEU A 130 5.42 9.23 -14.97
C LEU A 130 4.36 9.52 -13.91
N ILE A 131 4.71 10.30 -12.88
CA ILE A 131 3.80 10.64 -11.78
C ILE A 131 3.31 12.07 -11.97
N ASP A 132 2.01 12.24 -12.08
CA ASP A 132 1.37 13.56 -12.27
C ASP A 132 1.09 14.27 -10.96
N GLN A 133 0.66 13.52 -9.93
CA GLN A 133 0.30 14.03 -8.61
C GLN A 133 0.76 13.09 -7.51
N VAL A 134 0.85 13.62 -6.30
CA VAL A 134 1.06 12.86 -5.07
C VAL A 134 -0.14 13.13 -4.16
N TRP A 135 -0.83 12.09 -3.73
CA TRP A 135 -1.88 12.19 -2.72
C TRP A 135 -1.34 11.72 -1.37
N ILE A 136 -1.39 12.58 -0.39
CA ILE A 136 -1.01 12.27 0.98
C ILE A 136 -2.30 12.08 1.78
N PHE A 137 -2.50 10.84 2.27
CA PHE A 137 -3.69 10.46 3.03
C PHE A 137 -3.56 10.92 4.48
N GLY A 138 -3.63 12.22 4.71
CA GLY A 138 -3.42 12.87 5.99
C GLY A 138 -3.82 14.32 5.96
N ASP A 139 -3.65 14.98 7.11
CA ASP A 139 -3.92 16.40 7.30
C ASP A 139 -2.60 17.12 7.62
N PRO A 140 -2.19 18.14 6.85
CA PRO A 140 -0.93 18.84 7.07
C PRO A 140 -0.88 19.60 8.41
N SER A 141 -2.03 19.87 9.04
CA SER A 141 -2.06 20.46 10.39
C SER A 141 -1.65 19.46 11.48
N ILE A 142 -1.71 18.16 11.18
CA ILE A 142 -1.29 17.09 12.09
C ILE A 142 0.14 16.67 11.77
N HIS A 143 0.42 16.37 10.50
CA HIS A 143 1.76 16.01 10.03
C HIS A 143 1.94 16.45 8.57
N ASP A 144 2.95 17.25 8.32
CA ASP A 144 3.29 17.72 6.98
C ASP A 144 4.57 17.03 6.47
N ALA A 145 4.39 15.89 5.79
CA ALA A 145 5.49 15.10 5.22
C ALA A 145 6.31 15.86 4.16
N THR A 146 5.77 16.95 3.61
CA THR A 146 6.51 17.79 2.64
C THR A 146 7.49 18.73 3.35
N SER A 147 7.16 19.19 4.55
CA SER A 147 8.00 20.06 5.36
C SER A 147 9.06 19.30 6.17
N THR A 148 8.78 18.04 6.53
CA THR A 148 9.73 17.18 7.27
C THR A 148 10.83 16.58 6.39
N GLY A 149 10.68 16.66 5.06
CA GLY A 149 11.62 16.09 4.10
C GLY A 149 11.37 14.61 3.77
N GLU A 150 10.30 14.02 4.25
CA GLU A 150 9.87 12.67 3.87
C GLU A 150 9.45 12.61 2.41
N VAL A 151 8.85 13.68 1.89
CA VAL A 151 8.52 13.84 0.48
C VAL A 151 9.55 14.79 -0.16
N PRO A 152 10.25 14.36 -1.23
CA PRO A 152 11.21 15.23 -1.92
C PRO A 152 10.58 16.52 -2.42
N ALA A 153 11.30 17.64 -2.35
CA ALA A 153 10.82 18.95 -2.79
C ALA A 153 10.29 18.96 -4.23
N ALA A 154 10.88 18.17 -5.13
CA ALA A 154 10.40 18.02 -6.50
C ALA A 154 9.01 17.39 -6.61
N LEU A 155 8.59 16.60 -5.63
CA LEU A 155 7.25 16.00 -5.54
C LEU A 155 6.31 16.83 -4.68
N ALA A 156 6.82 17.59 -3.72
CA ALA A 156 6.02 18.42 -2.82
C ALA A 156 5.14 19.42 -3.58
N SER A 157 5.64 19.98 -4.68
CA SER A 157 4.86 20.89 -5.55
C SER A 157 3.66 20.24 -6.24
N ARG A 158 3.62 18.90 -6.30
CA ARG A 158 2.53 18.08 -6.88
C ARG A 158 1.71 17.39 -5.80
N ALA A 159 2.01 17.65 -4.52
CA ALA A 159 1.35 17.00 -3.40
C ALA A 159 0.01 17.65 -3.07
N ILE A 160 -0.98 16.83 -2.77
CA ILE A 160 -2.30 17.21 -2.31
C ILE A 160 -2.60 16.37 -1.06
N PHE A 161 -2.90 17.03 0.06
CA PHE A 161 -3.40 16.37 1.24
C PHE A 161 -4.89 16.08 1.07
N THR A 162 -5.28 14.82 1.16
CA THR A 162 -6.66 14.36 0.93
C THR A 162 -7.49 14.30 2.20
N GLY A 163 -6.89 14.53 3.36
CA GLY A 163 -7.47 14.18 4.64
C GLY A 163 -7.44 12.67 4.89
N TYR A 164 -7.99 12.26 6.01
CA TYR A 164 -8.13 10.85 6.38
C TYR A 164 -9.40 10.29 5.73
N LEU A 165 -9.24 9.33 4.81
CA LEU A 165 -10.35 8.73 4.07
C LEU A 165 -11.03 7.67 4.95
N ALA A 166 -12.01 8.09 5.75
CA ALA A 166 -12.68 7.25 6.74
C ALA A 166 -14.01 6.64 6.26
N ASP A 167 -14.61 7.16 5.20
CA ASP A 167 -16.00 6.84 4.80
C ASP A 167 -16.19 5.48 4.10
N GLY A 168 -15.19 4.61 4.12
CA GLY A 168 -15.16 3.46 3.24
C GLY A 168 -15.76 2.16 3.80
N ARG A 169 -16.27 2.10 5.03
CA ARG A 169 -16.76 0.85 5.62
C ARG A 169 -18.13 1.02 6.23
N THR A 170 -19.13 1.23 5.39
CA THR A 170 -20.55 1.27 5.77
C THR A 170 -21.09 -0.10 6.15
N ASP A 171 -20.43 -1.20 5.75
CA ASP A 171 -20.92 -2.57 5.90
C ASP A 171 -20.38 -3.27 7.15
N VAL A 172 -19.71 -2.55 8.05
CA VAL A 172 -19.35 -3.13 9.35
C VAL A 172 -20.63 -3.19 10.18
N ASP A 173 -21.26 -4.37 10.16
CA ASP A 173 -22.36 -4.66 11.07
C ASP A 173 -21.86 -4.45 12.52
N PRO A 174 -22.45 -3.53 13.27
CA PRO A 174 -22.03 -3.25 14.64
C PRO A 174 -22.47 -4.36 15.60
N HIS A 175 -22.22 -5.63 15.23
CA HIS A 175 -22.45 -6.72 16.15
C HIS A 175 -21.55 -6.55 17.37
N PRO A 176 -22.11 -6.59 18.58
CA PRO A 176 -21.28 -6.63 19.76
C PRO A 176 -20.37 -7.85 19.65
N GLY A 177 -19.06 -7.59 19.66
CA GLY A 177 -18.05 -8.66 19.59
C GLY A 177 -18.27 -9.73 20.67
N PRO A 178 -17.60 -10.88 20.55
CA PRO A 178 -17.74 -11.97 21.51
C PRO A 178 -17.27 -11.61 22.92
N ILE A 179 -16.46 -10.56 23.05
CA ILE A 179 -15.90 -10.10 24.33
C ILE A 179 -16.89 -9.14 24.96
N LYS A 180 -17.39 -9.51 26.14
CA LYS A 180 -18.40 -8.74 26.89
C LYS A 180 -17.83 -7.99 28.09
N ARG A 181 -16.60 -8.28 28.47
CA ARG A 181 -15.91 -7.61 29.55
C ARG A 181 -15.06 -6.46 28.99
N PRO A 182 -14.70 -5.45 29.80
CA PRO A 182 -13.70 -4.47 29.38
C PRO A 182 -12.42 -5.20 28.94
N PHE A 183 -11.78 -4.74 27.88
CA PHE A 183 -10.58 -5.37 27.36
C PHE A 183 -9.55 -4.36 26.88
N VAL A 184 -8.30 -4.78 26.91
CA VAL A 184 -7.19 -4.11 26.27
C VAL A 184 -6.99 -4.72 24.88
N LEU A 185 -6.97 -3.91 23.85
CA LEU A 185 -6.69 -4.35 22.47
C LEU A 185 -5.25 -4.06 22.13
N THR A 186 -4.51 -5.11 21.76
CA THR A 186 -3.21 -4.98 21.09
C THR A 186 -3.36 -5.46 19.65
N THR A 187 -3.04 -4.62 18.70
CA THR A 187 -3.07 -4.97 17.28
C THR A 187 -1.75 -4.59 16.62
N VAL A 188 -1.31 -5.41 15.68
CA VAL A 188 -0.14 -5.14 14.84
C VAL A 188 -0.56 -5.02 13.38
N GLY A 189 0.35 -4.55 12.52
CA GLY A 189 0.11 -4.48 11.08
C GLY A 189 0.00 -5.87 10.43
N GLY A 190 -0.34 -5.90 9.15
CA GLY A 190 -0.46 -7.13 8.36
C GLY A 190 0.87 -7.79 7.99
N GLY A 191 2.02 -7.15 8.27
CA GLY A 191 3.37 -7.62 7.96
C GLY A 191 3.93 -8.58 8.99
N SER A 192 5.14 -9.08 8.75
CA SER A 192 5.88 -10.00 9.62
C SER A 192 6.66 -9.31 10.73
N ASP A 193 6.57 -8.00 10.87
CA ASP A 193 7.37 -7.18 11.78
C ASP A 193 6.74 -6.97 13.17
N GLY A 194 5.50 -7.42 13.36
CA GLY A 194 4.75 -7.27 14.61
C GLY A 194 5.10 -8.25 15.73
N GLY A 195 5.95 -9.27 15.51
CA GLY A 195 6.19 -10.38 16.44
C GLY A 195 6.60 -9.93 17.84
N ARG A 196 7.54 -8.99 17.94
CA ARG A 196 7.98 -8.45 19.24
C ARG A 196 6.86 -7.79 20.05
N ILE A 197 5.93 -7.13 19.38
CA ILE A 197 4.77 -6.48 20.03
C ILE A 197 3.81 -7.57 20.52
N VAL A 198 3.56 -8.58 19.69
CA VAL A 198 2.69 -9.71 20.05
C VAL A 198 3.26 -10.48 21.23
N GLU A 199 4.57 -10.80 21.23
CA GLU A 199 5.24 -11.44 22.35
C GLU A 199 5.16 -10.63 23.64
N ALA A 200 5.45 -9.34 23.56
CA ALA A 200 5.35 -8.43 24.71
C ALA A 200 3.91 -8.35 25.24
N ALA A 201 2.93 -8.32 24.34
CA ALA A 201 1.52 -8.30 24.67
C ALA A 201 1.08 -9.60 25.35
N ALA A 202 1.52 -10.77 24.85
CA ALA A 202 1.20 -12.06 25.43
C ALA A 202 1.74 -12.23 26.86
N GLY A 203 2.89 -11.58 27.16
CA GLY A 203 3.48 -11.55 28.50
C GLY A 203 2.98 -10.44 29.41
N ALA A 204 2.14 -9.54 28.92
CA ALA A 204 1.70 -8.37 29.68
C ALA A 204 0.66 -8.74 30.77
N ARG A 205 0.77 -8.11 31.93
CA ARG A 205 -0.25 -8.23 32.97
C ARG A 205 -1.38 -7.26 32.68
N MET A 206 -2.59 -7.79 32.64
CA MET A 206 -3.78 -6.97 32.44
C MET A 206 -4.28 -6.38 33.76
N PRO A 207 -4.92 -5.19 33.71
CA PRO A 207 -5.64 -4.67 34.86
C PRO A 207 -6.70 -5.66 35.33
N GLU A 208 -6.99 -5.64 36.62
CA GLU A 208 -8.01 -6.53 37.21
C GLU A 208 -9.37 -6.34 36.53
N GLY A 209 -10.01 -7.43 36.17
CA GLY A 209 -11.33 -7.42 35.52
C GLY A 209 -11.31 -7.12 34.03
N GLN A 210 -10.14 -6.97 33.40
CA GLN A 210 -10.04 -6.77 31.94
C GLN A 210 -9.51 -8.03 31.25
N ASP A 211 -10.01 -8.27 30.06
CA ASP A 211 -9.49 -9.28 29.15
C ASP A 211 -8.43 -8.65 28.22
N HIS A 212 -7.57 -9.48 27.62
CA HIS A 212 -6.60 -9.05 26.62
C HIS A 212 -6.95 -9.66 25.27
N LEU A 213 -7.19 -8.81 24.28
CA LEU A 213 -7.37 -9.22 22.89
C LEU A 213 -6.09 -8.85 22.12
N VAL A 214 -5.39 -9.87 21.65
CA VAL A 214 -4.20 -9.68 20.79
C VAL A 214 -4.57 -10.10 19.37
N VAL A 215 -4.47 -9.16 18.43
CA VAL A 215 -4.73 -9.40 17.01
C VAL A 215 -3.40 -9.41 16.27
N ALA A 216 -2.95 -10.60 15.93
CA ALA A 216 -1.75 -10.80 15.12
C ALA A 216 -2.03 -10.57 13.63
N GLY A 217 -1.05 -10.06 12.89
CA GLY A 217 -1.16 -9.92 11.46
C GLY A 217 -1.09 -11.26 10.72
N PRO A 218 -1.70 -11.39 9.54
CA PRO A 218 -1.78 -12.64 8.79
C PRO A 218 -0.43 -13.12 8.21
N GLN A 219 0.63 -12.37 8.37
CA GLN A 219 1.98 -12.69 7.88
C GLN A 219 2.98 -12.87 9.03
N LEU A 220 2.53 -12.91 10.28
CA LEU A 220 3.36 -13.35 11.38
C LEU A 220 3.55 -14.88 11.26
N ASP A 221 4.80 -15.30 11.29
CA ASP A 221 5.13 -16.73 11.42
C ASP A 221 4.69 -17.22 12.81
N ASP A 222 4.23 -18.47 12.90
CA ASP A 222 3.78 -19.13 14.14
C ASP A 222 4.94 -19.28 15.14
#